data_9523ac4118b88d36a48ff0801e8e2cb9
#
_entry.id   9523ac4118b88d36a48ff0801e8e2cb9
#
_cell.length_a   1.000
_cell.length_b   1.000
_cell.length_c   1.000
_cell.angle_alpha   90.00
_cell.angle_beta   90.00
_cell.angle_gamma   90.00
#
_symmetry.space_group_name_H-M   'P 1'
#
loop_
_entity.id
_entity.type
_entity.pdbx_description
1 polymer ?
#
loop_
_entity_poly.entity_id
_entity_poly.type
_entity_poly.pdbx_seq_one_letter_code
_entity_poly.pdbx_strand_id
1 'polypeptide(L)'
;MIRGSAREFLLENSSPETIRSIGDGDQDAISTLWQAFVDLGWPALIIAEEYGGTGLGFTDLAVLLEEIGANLAPTPLVESSISSWVIGRYGSKYIKSEFLPKVASGEILITPALVERDASWDPKTTKAAAIKSNSNLIISGEKRFVSFAENATHALTLV
;
A
#
# COMPACT_ATOMS: atom_id res chain seq x y z
N MET A 1 19.79 -9.86 -7.36
CA MET A 1 19.67 -8.55 -8.01
C MET A 1 18.83 -7.60 -7.16
N ILE A 2 17.54 -7.84 -6.89
CA ILE A 2 16.67 -6.95 -6.06
C ILE A 2 17.28 -6.59 -4.70
N ARG A 3 17.75 -7.58 -3.91
CA ARG A 3 18.34 -7.37 -2.59
C ARG A 3 19.50 -6.37 -2.60
N GLY A 4 20.43 -6.51 -3.53
CA GLY A 4 21.63 -5.65 -3.60
C GLY A 4 21.25 -4.20 -3.90
N SER A 5 20.44 -4.00 -4.94
CA SER A 5 19.98 -2.66 -5.34
C SER A 5 19.12 -1.99 -4.26
N ALA A 6 18.23 -2.76 -3.60
CA ALA A 6 17.40 -2.24 -2.52
C ALA A 6 18.26 -1.81 -1.31
N ARG A 7 19.23 -2.63 -0.92
CA ARG A 7 20.14 -2.31 0.20
C ARG A 7 20.95 -1.05 -0.08
N GLU A 8 21.57 -0.95 -1.26
CA GLU A 8 22.37 0.22 -1.64
C GLU A 8 21.51 1.49 -1.60
N PHE A 9 20.37 1.47 -2.24
CA PHE A 9 19.44 2.59 -2.25
C PHE A 9 18.99 3.00 -0.82
N LEU A 10 18.60 2.03 0.01
CA LEU A 10 18.11 2.30 1.36
C LEU A 10 19.19 2.84 2.29
N LEU A 11 20.42 2.37 2.18
CA LEU A 11 21.56 2.92 2.94
C LEU A 11 21.81 4.39 2.62
N GLU A 12 21.57 4.80 1.38
CA GLU A 12 21.76 6.20 0.94
C GLU A 12 20.57 7.10 1.29
N ASN A 13 19.34 6.57 1.27
CA ASN A 13 18.10 7.37 1.32
C ASN A 13 17.29 7.23 2.62
N SER A 14 17.65 6.27 3.50
CA SER A 14 16.98 6.05 4.79
C SER A 14 17.96 6.29 5.95
N SER A 15 18.50 7.51 6.03
CA SER A 15 19.38 7.87 7.15
C SER A 15 18.60 7.88 8.48
N PRO A 16 19.27 7.68 9.62
CA PRO A 16 18.62 7.79 10.93
C PRO A 16 17.92 9.14 11.16
N GLU A 17 18.43 10.21 10.57
CA GLU A 17 17.82 11.55 10.61
C GLU A 17 16.51 11.56 9.83
N THR A 18 16.51 11.04 8.59
CA THR A 18 15.31 10.92 7.74
C THR A 18 14.22 10.09 8.43
N ILE A 19 14.60 8.95 9.02
CA ILE A 19 13.66 8.07 9.72
C ILE A 19 13.01 8.78 10.92
N ARG A 20 13.81 9.52 11.70
CA ARG A 20 13.29 10.29 12.84
C ARG A 20 12.39 11.45 12.40
N SER A 21 12.78 12.19 11.36
CA SER A 21 11.96 13.29 10.79
C SER A 21 10.57 12.78 10.38
N ILE A 22 10.51 11.64 9.68
CA ILE A 22 9.23 11.01 9.31
C ILE A 22 8.47 10.56 10.57
N GLY A 23 9.14 9.99 11.56
CA GLY A 23 8.53 9.59 12.83
C GLY A 23 7.97 10.78 13.62
N ASP A 24 8.54 11.95 13.48
CA ASP A 24 8.09 13.21 14.07
C ASP A 24 6.98 13.90 13.24
N GLY A 25 6.57 13.29 12.12
CA GLY A 25 5.43 13.74 11.31
C GLY A 25 5.78 14.57 10.08
N ASP A 26 7.04 14.54 9.62
CA ASP A 26 7.47 15.23 8.39
C ASP A 26 6.87 14.58 7.14
N GLN A 27 5.79 15.17 6.64
CA GLN A 27 5.06 14.68 5.48
C GLN A 27 5.84 14.85 4.15
N ASP A 28 6.72 15.82 4.08
CA ASP A 28 7.55 16.05 2.90
C ASP A 28 8.63 14.96 2.79
N ALA A 29 9.23 14.59 3.92
CA ALA A 29 10.22 13.50 3.96
C ALA A 29 9.60 12.15 3.56
N ILE A 30 8.40 11.81 4.06
CA ILE A 30 7.72 10.56 3.68
C ILE A 30 7.32 10.58 2.21
N SER A 31 6.84 11.70 1.69
CA SER A 31 6.44 11.84 0.30
C SER A 31 7.65 11.70 -0.64
N THR A 32 8.79 12.28 -0.25
CA THR A 32 10.05 12.18 -1.00
C THR A 32 10.54 10.73 -1.06
N LEU A 33 10.56 10.04 0.08
CA LEU A 33 10.96 8.63 0.13
C LEU A 33 10.01 7.74 -0.67
N TRP A 34 8.70 7.98 -0.59
CA TRP A 34 7.71 7.25 -1.37
C TRP A 34 7.90 7.47 -2.87
N GLN A 35 8.12 8.71 -3.31
CA GLN A 35 8.36 8.98 -4.73
C GLN A 35 9.60 8.25 -5.25
N ALA A 36 10.67 8.20 -4.46
CA ALA A 36 11.85 7.45 -4.84
C ALA A 36 11.58 5.93 -4.98
N PHE A 37 10.69 5.36 -4.17
CA PHE A 37 10.23 3.97 -4.32
C PHE A 37 9.39 3.78 -5.59
N VAL A 38 8.57 4.76 -5.94
CA VAL A 38 7.80 4.76 -7.19
C VAL A 38 8.74 4.79 -8.40
N ASP A 39 9.75 5.64 -8.38
CA ASP A 39 10.74 5.77 -9.46
C ASP A 39 11.56 4.48 -9.67
N LEU A 40 11.76 3.70 -8.61
CA LEU A 40 12.36 2.36 -8.66
C LEU A 40 11.37 1.25 -9.09
N GLY A 41 10.09 1.57 -9.27
CA GLY A 41 9.05 0.63 -9.66
C GLY A 41 8.62 -0.35 -8.56
N TRP A 42 8.93 -0.08 -7.28
CA TRP A 42 8.62 -1.00 -6.20
C TRP A 42 7.11 -1.20 -5.95
N PRO A 43 6.23 -0.19 -6.07
CA PRO A 43 4.79 -0.39 -6.01
C PRO A 43 4.23 -1.31 -7.11
N ALA A 44 4.91 -1.35 -8.25
CA ALA A 44 4.54 -2.14 -9.43
C ALA A 44 4.99 -3.61 -9.34
N LEU A 45 5.79 -3.98 -8.34
CA LEU A 45 6.55 -5.23 -8.29
C LEU A 45 5.67 -6.47 -8.50
N ILE A 46 4.55 -6.57 -7.79
CA ILE A 46 3.64 -7.75 -7.83
C ILE A 46 2.39 -7.52 -8.69
N ILE A 47 2.30 -6.38 -9.34
CA ILE A 47 1.21 -6.10 -10.29
C ILE A 47 1.54 -6.79 -11.61
N ALA A 48 0.53 -7.40 -12.25
CA ALA A 48 0.72 -8.08 -13.52
C ALA A 48 1.14 -7.11 -14.64
N GLU A 49 1.94 -7.59 -15.58
CA GLU A 49 2.47 -6.78 -16.70
C GLU A 49 1.37 -6.13 -17.53
N GLU A 50 0.23 -6.80 -17.72
CA GLU A 50 -0.93 -6.25 -18.44
C GLU A 50 -1.52 -4.99 -17.79
N TYR A 51 -1.18 -4.72 -16.51
CA TYR A 51 -1.59 -3.52 -15.75
C TYR A 51 -0.41 -2.60 -15.42
N GLY A 52 0.70 -2.74 -16.15
CA GLY A 52 1.86 -1.87 -15.97
C GLY A 52 2.81 -2.27 -14.84
N GLY A 53 2.63 -3.45 -14.26
CA GLY A 53 3.52 -4.01 -13.25
C GLY A 53 4.68 -4.81 -13.84
N THR A 54 5.52 -5.39 -12.96
CA THR A 54 6.63 -6.26 -13.36
C THR A 54 6.26 -7.76 -13.30
N GLY A 55 5.10 -8.10 -12.76
CA GLY A 55 4.62 -9.48 -12.68
C GLY A 55 5.45 -10.40 -11.77
N LEU A 56 6.27 -9.83 -10.88
CA LEU A 56 7.07 -10.60 -9.93
C LEU A 56 6.20 -11.18 -8.81
N GLY A 57 6.76 -12.11 -8.02
CA GLY A 57 6.04 -12.83 -7.00
C GLY A 57 6.22 -12.30 -5.59
N PHE A 58 5.49 -12.89 -4.64
CA PHE A 58 5.64 -12.57 -3.22
C PHE A 58 7.04 -12.86 -2.66
N THR A 59 7.79 -13.80 -3.25
CA THR A 59 9.17 -14.06 -2.85
C THR A 59 10.06 -12.85 -3.12
N ASP A 60 9.87 -12.19 -4.27
CA ASP A 60 10.62 -11.00 -4.63
C ASP A 60 10.22 -9.82 -3.74
N LEU A 61 8.92 -9.65 -3.48
CA LEU A 61 8.42 -8.66 -2.54
C LEU A 61 8.98 -8.90 -1.13
N ALA A 62 9.01 -10.13 -0.64
CA ALA A 62 9.55 -10.46 0.68
C ALA A 62 11.02 -10.08 0.81
N VAL A 63 11.83 -10.32 -0.23
CA VAL A 63 13.24 -9.91 -0.27
C VAL A 63 13.38 -8.39 -0.17
N LEU A 64 12.53 -7.64 -0.86
CA LEU A 64 12.51 -6.19 -0.80
C LEU A 64 12.08 -5.68 0.59
N LEU A 65 11.02 -6.25 1.15
CA LEU A 65 10.51 -5.86 2.47
C LEU A 65 11.49 -6.20 3.60
N GLU A 66 12.29 -7.27 3.45
CA GLU A 66 13.38 -7.59 4.38
C GLU A 66 14.43 -6.47 4.42
N GLU A 67 14.84 -5.94 3.27
CA GLU A 67 15.80 -4.83 3.21
C GLU A 67 15.19 -3.52 3.72
N ILE A 68 13.92 -3.25 3.42
CA ILE A 68 13.17 -2.08 3.94
C ILE A 68 13.12 -2.14 5.47
N GLY A 69 12.77 -3.30 6.03
CA GLY A 69 12.73 -3.50 7.48
C GLY A 69 14.10 -3.40 8.15
N ALA A 70 15.14 -3.96 7.53
CA ALA A 70 16.52 -3.88 8.04
C ALA A 70 17.05 -2.44 8.12
N ASN A 71 16.57 -1.55 7.25
CA ASN A 71 16.91 -0.14 7.23
C ASN A 71 15.86 0.75 7.90
N LEU A 72 14.83 0.17 8.53
CA LEU A 72 13.74 0.89 9.22
C LEU A 72 13.07 1.95 8.35
N ALA A 73 13.05 1.79 7.03
CA ALA A 73 12.50 2.77 6.10
C ALA A 73 10.96 2.83 6.20
N PRO A 74 10.37 3.91 6.70
CA PRO A 74 8.93 4.03 6.84
C PRO A 74 8.30 4.25 5.46
N THR A 75 7.44 3.30 5.04
CA THR A 75 6.87 3.31 3.70
C THR A 75 5.53 2.59 3.66
N PRO A 76 4.55 3.08 2.87
CA PRO A 76 3.27 2.41 2.65
C PRO A 76 3.35 1.24 1.63
N LEU A 77 4.54 0.71 1.34
CA LEU A 77 4.69 -0.33 0.31
C LEU A 77 3.95 -1.63 0.66
N VAL A 78 3.91 -2.01 1.94
CA VAL A 78 3.18 -3.20 2.41
C VAL A 78 1.69 -3.03 2.14
N GLU A 79 1.14 -1.89 2.54
CA GLU A 79 -0.27 -1.53 2.40
C GLU A 79 -0.68 -1.50 0.92
N SER A 80 0.11 -0.82 0.10
CA SER A 80 -0.10 -0.74 -1.34
C SER A 80 -0.03 -2.11 -2.01
N SER A 81 0.96 -2.93 -1.64
CA SER A 81 1.13 -4.28 -2.19
C SER A 81 -0.04 -5.20 -1.82
N ILE A 82 -0.48 -5.22 -0.56
CA ILE A 82 -1.64 -6.01 -0.12
C ILE A 82 -2.89 -5.58 -0.91
N SER A 83 -3.13 -4.28 -1.00
CA SER A 83 -4.30 -3.74 -1.71
C SER A 83 -4.27 -4.09 -3.19
N SER A 84 -3.12 -3.93 -3.85
CA SER A 84 -2.92 -4.29 -5.26
C SER A 84 -3.14 -5.79 -5.51
N TRP A 85 -2.62 -6.64 -4.62
CA TRP A 85 -2.82 -8.07 -4.73
C TRP A 85 -4.31 -8.46 -4.60
N VAL A 86 -5.03 -7.90 -3.63
CA VAL A 86 -6.47 -8.16 -3.46
C VAL A 86 -7.23 -7.71 -4.69
N ILE A 87 -6.96 -6.52 -5.22
CA ILE A 87 -7.57 -6.01 -6.45
C ILE A 87 -7.23 -6.94 -7.62
N GLY A 88 -5.97 -7.29 -7.79
CA GLY A 88 -5.51 -8.19 -8.86
C GLY A 88 -6.13 -9.57 -8.81
N ARG A 89 -6.38 -10.11 -7.61
CA ARG A 89 -6.95 -11.45 -7.42
C ARG A 89 -8.47 -11.49 -7.54
N TYR A 90 -9.16 -10.49 -6.97
CA TYR A 90 -10.60 -10.53 -6.75
C TYR A 90 -11.37 -9.40 -7.44
N GLY A 91 -10.70 -8.36 -7.90
CA GLY A 91 -11.33 -7.24 -8.59
C GLY A 91 -11.97 -7.65 -9.92
N SER A 92 -13.05 -6.98 -10.30
CA SER A 92 -13.59 -7.09 -11.64
C SER A 92 -12.59 -6.57 -12.68
N LYS A 93 -12.76 -6.91 -13.95
CA LYS A 93 -11.91 -6.40 -15.03
C LYS A 93 -11.84 -4.87 -15.03
N TYR A 94 -12.98 -4.21 -14.80
CA TYR A 94 -13.06 -2.76 -14.68
C TYR A 94 -12.19 -2.23 -13.53
N ILE A 95 -12.34 -2.78 -12.34
CA ILE A 95 -11.57 -2.36 -11.15
C ILE A 95 -10.06 -2.57 -11.37
N LYS A 96 -9.66 -3.72 -11.92
CA LYS A 96 -8.25 -3.99 -12.22
C LYS A 96 -7.68 -2.96 -13.20
N SER A 97 -8.36 -2.71 -14.31
CA SER A 97 -7.91 -1.78 -15.36
C SER A 97 -7.91 -0.32 -14.90
N GLU A 98 -8.79 0.04 -13.96
CA GLU A 98 -8.88 1.40 -13.42
C GLU A 98 -7.82 1.69 -12.36
N PHE A 99 -7.56 0.75 -11.47
CA PHE A 99 -6.74 1.01 -10.27
C PHE A 99 -5.30 0.51 -10.39
N LEU A 100 -5.06 -0.69 -10.93
CA LEU A 100 -3.72 -1.27 -10.90
C LEU A 100 -2.66 -0.46 -11.66
N PRO A 101 -2.95 0.10 -12.86
CA PRO A 101 -1.98 0.95 -13.54
C PRO A 101 -1.62 2.21 -12.76
N LYS A 102 -2.59 2.81 -12.06
CA LYS A 102 -2.38 4.01 -11.25
C LYS A 102 -1.58 3.72 -9.98
N VAL A 103 -1.76 2.53 -9.37
CA VAL A 103 -0.90 2.10 -8.26
C VAL A 103 0.51 1.82 -8.76
N ALA A 104 0.65 1.13 -9.91
CA ALA A 104 1.95 0.82 -10.49
C ALA A 104 2.76 2.09 -10.81
N SER A 105 2.12 3.16 -11.27
CA SER A 105 2.73 4.45 -11.54
C SER A 105 2.89 5.36 -10.31
N GLY A 106 2.37 4.96 -9.14
CA GLY A 106 2.38 5.79 -7.94
C GLY A 106 1.37 6.95 -7.95
N GLU A 107 0.51 7.06 -8.97
CA GLU A 107 -0.55 8.09 -9.04
C GLU A 107 -1.53 7.97 -7.88
N ILE A 108 -1.83 6.75 -7.46
CA ILE A 108 -2.66 6.49 -6.30
C ILE A 108 -1.97 5.56 -5.30
N LEU A 109 -2.24 5.81 -4.03
CA LEU A 109 -1.86 4.96 -2.91
C LEU A 109 -3.12 4.39 -2.27
N ILE A 110 -3.19 3.06 -2.15
CA ILE A 110 -4.32 2.37 -1.54
C ILE A 110 -3.87 1.70 -0.25
N THR A 111 -4.49 2.05 0.87
CA THR A 111 -4.24 1.39 2.16
C THR A 111 -5.40 0.49 2.58
N PRO A 112 -5.16 -0.68 3.21
CA PRO A 112 -6.22 -1.50 3.76
C PRO A 112 -6.76 -0.91 5.06
N ALA A 113 -8.08 -0.70 5.13
CA ALA A 113 -8.81 -0.22 6.30
C ALA A 113 -9.73 -1.33 6.80
N LEU A 114 -9.21 -2.23 7.65
CA LEU A 114 -9.86 -3.49 8.01
C LEU A 114 -10.37 -3.51 9.46
N VAL A 115 -9.57 -3.02 10.41
CA VAL A 115 -9.80 -3.13 11.84
C VAL A 115 -10.85 -2.13 12.30
N GLU A 116 -11.76 -2.55 13.17
CA GLU A 116 -12.77 -1.74 13.83
C GLU A 116 -12.48 -1.53 15.32
N ARG A 117 -13.40 -0.89 16.04
CA ARG A 117 -13.22 -0.50 17.43
C ARG A 117 -12.85 -1.68 18.36
N ASP A 118 -13.41 -2.86 18.08
CA ASP A 118 -13.19 -4.05 18.91
C ASP A 118 -11.82 -4.73 18.63
N ALA A 119 -11.00 -4.13 17.73
CA ALA A 119 -9.67 -4.60 17.33
C ALA A 119 -9.62 -6.08 16.89
N SER A 120 -10.75 -6.63 16.42
CA SER A 120 -10.84 -7.99 15.92
C SER A 120 -10.32 -8.09 14.49
N TRP A 121 -9.55 -9.14 14.22
CA TRP A 121 -9.11 -9.53 12.89
C TRP A 121 -10.04 -10.56 12.24
N ASP A 122 -11.09 -11.01 12.92
CA ASP A 122 -12.09 -11.90 12.34
C ASP A 122 -13.04 -11.08 11.44
N PRO A 123 -13.06 -11.33 10.12
CA PRO A 123 -13.92 -10.59 9.20
C PRO A 123 -15.42 -10.73 9.53
N LYS A 124 -15.81 -11.80 10.25
CA LYS A 124 -17.21 -12.00 10.68
C LYS A 124 -17.67 -11.00 11.73
N THR A 125 -16.74 -10.32 12.40
CA THR A 125 -17.07 -9.31 13.42
C THR A 125 -17.20 -7.91 12.84
N THR A 126 -17.04 -7.74 11.54
CA THR A 126 -17.19 -6.45 10.85
C THR A 126 -18.60 -5.90 11.04
N LYS A 127 -18.68 -4.66 11.51
CA LYS A 127 -19.94 -3.93 11.75
C LYS A 127 -20.19 -2.85 10.70
N ALA A 128 -19.12 -2.42 10.00
CA ALA A 128 -19.26 -1.54 8.85
C ALA A 128 -20.12 -2.23 7.79
N ALA A 129 -21.05 -1.49 7.22
CA ALA A 129 -22.03 -2.03 6.28
C ALA A 129 -22.17 -1.16 5.04
N ALA A 130 -22.38 -1.80 3.91
CA ALA A 130 -22.74 -1.14 2.66
C ALA A 130 -24.19 -1.49 2.29
N ILE A 131 -25.05 -0.49 2.20
CA ILE A 131 -26.47 -0.64 1.84
C ILE A 131 -26.68 -0.06 0.45
N LYS A 132 -27.27 -0.87 -0.43
CA LYS A 132 -27.65 -0.39 -1.77
C LYS A 132 -28.88 0.50 -1.70
N SER A 133 -28.76 1.73 -2.18
CA SER A 133 -29.85 2.70 -2.28
C SER A 133 -29.92 3.22 -3.71
N ASN A 134 -30.91 2.76 -4.46
CA ASN A 134 -31.02 3.01 -5.91
C ASN A 134 -29.77 2.56 -6.66
N SER A 135 -29.07 3.49 -7.32
CA SER A 135 -27.80 3.25 -8.02
C SER A 135 -26.55 3.49 -7.16
N ASN A 136 -26.71 3.88 -5.90
CA ASN A 136 -25.62 4.22 -5.00
C ASN A 136 -25.42 3.15 -3.93
N LEU A 137 -24.21 3.11 -3.36
CA LEU A 137 -23.91 2.40 -2.11
C LEU A 137 -23.74 3.42 -1.01
N ILE A 138 -24.48 3.23 0.08
CA ILE A 138 -24.31 4.01 1.32
C ILE A 138 -23.48 3.15 2.25
N ILE A 139 -22.27 3.63 2.56
CA ILE A 139 -21.33 2.95 3.48
C ILE A 139 -21.39 3.66 4.82
N SER A 140 -21.55 2.88 5.90
CA SER A 140 -21.56 3.36 7.28
C SER A 140 -20.68 2.48 8.14
N GLY A 141 -19.82 3.08 8.95
CA GLY A 141 -18.91 2.38 9.84
C GLY A 141 -17.70 3.21 10.24
N GLU A 142 -16.84 2.61 11.05
CA GLU A 142 -15.59 3.22 11.51
C GLU A 142 -14.47 2.20 11.36
N LYS A 143 -13.37 2.58 10.73
CA LYS A 143 -12.13 1.78 10.69
C LYS A 143 -11.03 2.50 11.46
N ARG A 144 -10.21 1.73 12.18
CA ARG A 144 -9.15 2.24 13.06
C ARG A 144 -7.81 1.62 12.71
N PHE A 145 -6.74 2.27 13.18
CA PHE A 145 -5.37 1.82 12.97
C PHE A 145 -5.05 1.62 11.48
N VAL A 146 -5.53 2.54 10.66
CA VAL A 146 -5.27 2.54 9.22
C VAL A 146 -3.89 3.15 8.99
N SER A 147 -2.93 2.31 8.66
CA SER A 147 -1.56 2.75 8.37
C SER A 147 -1.54 3.70 7.19
N PHE A 148 -0.74 4.76 7.27
CA PHE A 148 -0.57 5.77 6.21
C PHE A 148 -1.88 6.37 5.69
N ALA A 149 -2.92 6.48 6.54
CA ALA A 149 -4.21 7.01 6.14
C ALA A 149 -4.13 8.46 5.60
N GLU A 150 -3.22 9.28 6.14
CA GLU A 150 -3.01 10.67 5.72
C GLU A 150 -2.37 10.78 4.33
N ASN A 151 -1.60 9.76 3.92
CA ASN A 151 -0.91 9.73 2.64
C ASN A 151 -1.72 8.99 1.57
N ALA A 152 -2.68 8.14 1.98
CA ALA A 152 -3.45 7.33 1.07
C ALA A 152 -4.50 8.16 0.31
N THR A 153 -4.62 7.90 -0.99
CA THR A 153 -5.67 8.48 -1.83
C THR A 153 -6.96 7.66 -1.76
N HIS A 154 -6.84 6.35 -1.47
CA HIS A 154 -7.94 5.40 -1.43
C HIS A 154 -7.77 4.42 -0.28
N ALA A 155 -8.89 3.89 0.21
CA ALA A 155 -8.92 2.83 1.20
C ALA A 155 -9.59 1.57 0.66
N LEU A 156 -8.96 0.42 0.84
CA LEU A 156 -9.56 -0.89 0.64
C LEU A 156 -10.22 -1.31 1.95
N THR A 157 -11.54 -1.37 1.98
CA THR A 157 -12.27 -1.65 3.23
C THR A 157 -13.17 -2.87 3.14
N LEU A 158 -13.34 -3.54 4.26
CA LEU A 158 -14.31 -4.62 4.46
C LEU A 158 -15.60 -4.05 5.05
N VAL A 159 -16.73 -4.33 4.40
CA VAL A 159 -18.08 -3.90 4.81
C VAL A 159 -19.08 -5.04 4.70
#